data_611889656351f1281257ec1aa93f59cf
#
_entry.id   611889656351f1281257ec1aa93f59cf
#
_cell.length_a   1.000
_cell.length_b   1.000
_cell.length_c   1.000
_cell.angle_alpha   90.00
_cell.angle_beta   90.00
_cell.angle_gamma   90.00
#
_symmetry.space_group_name_H-M   'P 1'
#
loop_
_entity.id
_entity.type
_entity.pdbx_description
1 polymer ?
#
loop_
_entity_poly.entity_id
_entity_poly.type
_entity_poly.pdbx_seq_one_letter_code
_entity_poly.pdbx_strand_id
1 'polypeptide(L)'
;MPENRQVIIATLPAGPLDVTNFEVRPAPSPECGEDEVVCRTLALTIGAGQRAGLQGSASYAGAPVSGVVMGGTGVAVVEDSRAPGFAPGDVVTGPTGWQERSALKSRHLRKVDASLDPALHLGLFGTNGLTAYFGLLEVGRPRAGQTVVVSAAAGSVGHIVGQIAKRAGCRVVGVAGSEEKCQLLVDELGFDAAVNYKTPEFRDQFRAATPDRIDVYFDNTGGAILESALFRMNTFGRIVCCGAVSAYDGAPPAAGPRGVPGLLVNNQVRMEGFLVFRFADRYDAAREEMAGWVARGELKPRVSEYHGLEQAPQAFVDLLAGRTVGTTVVRVN
;
A
#
# COMPACT_ATOMS: atom_id res chain seq x y z
N MET A 1 32.62 4.56 -15.65
CA MET A 1 31.32 3.87 -15.53
C MET A 1 30.30 4.92 -15.13
N PRO A 2 29.05 4.83 -15.55
CA PRO A 2 28.05 5.78 -15.10
C PRO A 2 27.97 5.71 -13.58
N GLU A 3 27.83 6.87 -12.95
CA GLU A 3 27.66 7.01 -11.50
C GLU A 3 26.27 6.49 -11.10
N ASN A 4 26.16 5.71 -10.01
CA ASN A 4 24.89 5.23 -9.46
C ASN A 4 24.45 6.14 -8.32
N ARG A 5 23.27 6.75 -8.38
CA ARG A 5 22.72 7.52 -7.26
C ARG A 5 21.87 6.60 -6.37
N GLN A 6 22.02 6.79 -5.06
CA GLN A 6 21.33 6.02 -4.02
C GLN A 6 20.72 6.95 -2.98
N VAL A 7 19.54 6.64 -2.50
CA VAL A 7 18.93 7.29 -1.32
C VAL A 7 19.27 6.45 -0.09
N ILE A 8 20.07 7.01 0.78
CA ILE A 8 20.55 6.37 2.02
C ILE A 8 19.68 6.80 3.19
N ILE A 9 19.40 5.90 4.12
CA ILE A 9 18.86 6.23 5.44
C ILE A 9 19.97 6.90 6.22
N ALA A 10 20.01 8.22 6.24
CA ALA A 10 21.07 8.97 6.94
C ALA A 10 20.91 8.83 8.46
N THR A 11 19.68 8.97 8.94
CA THR A 11 19.32 8.80 10.36
C THR A 11 17.98 8.13 10.51
N LEU A 12 17.81 7.29 11.52
CA LEU A 12 16.49 6.75 11.84
C LEU A 12 15.62 7.85 12.46
N PRO A 13 14.33 7.95 12.05
CA PRO A 13 13.44 8.98 12.57
C PRO A 13 13.11 8.74 14.05
N ALA A 14 13.38 9.73 14.90
CA ALA A 14 13.03 9.72 16.32
C ALA A 14 11.60 10.24 16.59
N GLY A 15 10.97 10.83 15.59
CA GLY A 15 9.63 11.42 15.60
C GLY A 15 8.96 11.25 14.24
N PRO A 16 8.15 12.22 13.80
CA PRO A 16 7.64 12.24 12.44
C PRO A 16 8.75 12.16 11.41
N LEU A 17 8.47 11.48 10.29
CA LEU A 17 9.44 11.34 9.21
C LEU A 17 9.71 12.69 8.56
N ASP A 18 10.98 12.97 8.32
CA ASP A 18 11.45 14.18 7.65
C ASP A 18 12.39 13.82 6.50
N VAL A 19 12.46 14.66 5.47
CA VAL A 19 13.35 14.47 4.33
C VAL A 19 14.82 14.38 4.74
N THR A 20 15.20 15.03 5.82
CA THR A 20 16.56 15.00 6.39
C THR A 20 16.95 13.64 7.00
N ASN A 21 15.99 12.72 7.17
CA ASN A 21 16.31 11.34 7.51
C ASN A 21 17.01 10.59 6.36
N PHE A 22 17.02 11.17 5.17
CA PHE A 22 17.59 10.58 3.96
C PHE A 22 18.64 11.48 3.34
N GLU A 23 19.54 10.88 2.58
CA GLU A 23 20.56 11.56 1.81
C GLU A 23 20.72 10.89 0.45
N VAL A 24 20.79 11.67 -0.62
CA VAL A 24 21.15 11.17 -1.95
C VAL A 24 22.66 11.16 -2.07
N ARG A 25 23.25 10.00 -2.32
CA ARG A 25 24.70 9.82 -2.48
C ARG A 25 25.05 9.16 -3.79
N PRO A 26 26.17 9.58 -4.41
CA PRO A 26 26.77 8.82 -5.51
C PRO A 26 27.39 7.52 -4.97
N ALA A 27 27.34 6.49 -5.79
CA ALA A 27 27.96 5.20 -5.53
C ALA A 27 28.53 4.62 -6.83
N PRO A 28 29.48 3.68 -6.76
CA PRO A 28 29.88 2.91 -7.94
C PRO A 28 28.70 2.16 -8.55
N SER A 29 28.66 2.04 -9.87
CA SER A 29 27.72 1.12 -10.51
C SER A 29 27.97 -0.31 -10.04
N PRO A 30 26.91 -1.07 -9.74
CA PRO A 30 27.08 -2.46 -9.29
C PRO A 30 27.63 -3.33 -10.44
N GLU A 31 28.47 -4.31 -10.07
CA GLU A 31 28.92 -5.35 -10.98
C GLU A 31 27.99 -6.56 -10.90
N CYS A 32 27.85 -7.27 -12.03
CA CYS A 32 27.02 -8.47 -12.10
C CYS A 32 27.78 -9.68 -11.52
N GLY A 33 27.34 -10.19 -10.38
CA GLY A 33 27.83 -11.42 -9.77
C GLY A 33 27.16 -12.69 -10.32
N GLU A 34 27.59 -13.86 -9.84
CA GLU A 34 26.98 -15.14 -10.20
C GLU A 34 25.52 -15.19 -9.74
N ASP A 35 24.61 -15.66 -10.62
CA ASP A 35 23.15 -15.69 -10.41
C ASP A 35 22.55 -14.31 -10.09
N GLU A 36 23.21 -13.25 -10.57
CA GLU A 36 22.72 -11.87 -10.42
C GLU A 36 22.34 -11.25 -11.74
N VAL A 37 21.55 -10.21 -11.60
CA VAL A 37 21.06 -9.36 -12.70
C VAL A 37 21.30 -7.91 -12.29
N VAL A 38 22.00 -7.16 -13.10
CA VAL A 38 22.13 -5.70 -12.93
C VAL A 38 20.95 -5.03 -13.61
N CYS A 39 20.22 -4.28 -12.82
CA CYS A 39 18.99 -3.63 -13.24
C CYS A 39 19.10 -2.12 -13.11
N ARG A 40 18.60 -1.38 -14.09
CA ARG A 40 18.37 0.07 -14.02
C ARG A 40 16.91 0.32 -13.67
N THR A 41 16.67 0.98 -12.54
CA THR A 41 15.35 1.28 -12.02
C THR A 41 14.62 2.28 -12.92
N LEU A 42 13.41 1.95 -13.33
CA LEU A 42 12.50 2.83 -14.09
C LEU A 42 11.56 3.58 -13.15
N ALA A 43 11.03 2.86 -12.17
CA ALA A 43 10.14 3.41 -11.16
C ALA A 43 10.23 2.61 -9.86
N LEU A 44 9.94 3.25 -8.74
CA LEU A 44 9.84 2.60 -7.43
C LEU A 44 8.57 3.04 -6.70
N THR A 45 8.07 2.18 -5.82
CA THR A 45 6.89 2.49 -5.02
C THR A 45 7.26 2.91 -3.61
N ILE A 46 6.52 3.90 -3.11
CA ILE A 46 6.56 4.35 -1.72
C ILE A 46 5.33 3.80 -1.00
N GLY A 47 5.53 3.17 0.14
CA GLY A 47 4.45 2.57 0.92
C GLY A 47 4.55 2.87 2.41
N ALA A 48 3.41 3.04 3.08
CA ALA A 48 3.36 3.33 4.52
C ALA A 48 4.05 2.25 5.37
N GLY A 49 4.05 1.00 4.93
CA GLY A 49 4.74 -0.11 5.61
C GLY A 49 6.25 0.09 5.75
N GLN A 50 6.89 0.86 4.86
CA GLN A 50 8.30 1.22 4.98
C GLN A 50 8.58 2.04 6.25
N ARG A 51 7.62 2.88 6.68
CA ARG A 51 7.74 3.63 7.94
C ARG A 51 7.72 2.72 9.16
N ALA A 52 6.87 1.69 9.14
CA ALA A 52 6.85 0.66 10.19
C ALA A 52 8.19 -0.10 10.26
N GLY A 53 8.85 -0.33 9.12
CA GLY A 53 10.21 -0.87 9.05
C GLY A 53 11.23 0.06 9.72
N LEU A 54 11.22 1.35 9.41
CA LEU A 54 12.15 2.33 9.96
C LEU A 54 12.02 2.52 11.48
N GLN A 55 10.88 2.26 12.07
CA GLN A 55 10.68 2.32 13.53
C GLN A 55 10.76 0.96 14.25
N GLY A 56 11.00 -0.13 13.51
CA GLY A 56 11.11 -1.47 14.07
C GLY A 56 9.79 -2.10 14.53
N SER A 57 8.64 -1.55 14.14
CA SER A 57 7.31 -2.10 14.49
C SER A 57 6.84 -3.18 13.51
N ALA A 58 7.52 -3.36 12.37
CA ALA A 58 7.25 -4.38 11.38
C ALA A 58 8.26 -5.53 11.50
N SER A 59 7.92 -6.58 12.23
CA SER A 59 8.82 -7.71 12.47
C SER A 59 9.35 -8.40 11.21
N TYR A 60 8.58 -8.32 10.10
CA TYR A 60 8.97 -8.87 8.80
C TYR A 60 10.01 -8.00 8.05
N ALA A 61 10.25 -6.78 8.48
CA ALA A 61 11.21 -5.86 7.83
C ALA A 61 12.63 -5.93 8.43
N GLY A 62 12.82 -6.72 9.49
CA GLY A 62 14.09 -6.77 10.21
C GLY A 62 14.31 -5.58 11.15
N ALA A 63 15.48 -5.48 11.73
CA ALA A 63 15.86 -4.36 12.58
C ALA A 63 16.15 -3.12 11.72
N PRO A 64 15.68 -1.93 12.13
CA PRO A 64 15.99 -0.69 11.42
C PRO A 64 17.49 -0.36 11.52
N VAL A 65 18.08 0.01 10.38
CA VAL A 65 19.52 0.32 10.28
C VAL A 65 19.67 1.62 9.48
N SER A 66 20.56 2.52 9.93
CA SER A 66 20.99 3.69 9.16
C SER A 66 22.29 3.41 8.39
N GLY A 67 22.63 4.30 7.46
CA GLY A 67 23.83 4.15 6.62
C GLY A 67 23.66 3.20 5.42
N VAL A 68 22.47 2.67 5.20
CA VAL A 68 22.15 1.72 4.12
C VAL A 68 21.19 2.35 3.11
N VAL A 69 21.15 1.80 1.89
CA VAL A 69 20.15 2.19 0.88
C VAL A 69 18.76 1.92 1.42
N MET A 70 17.86 2.90 1.26
CA MET A 70 16.45 2.71 1.64
C MET A 70 15.84 1.58 0.83
N GLY A 71 15.26 0.61 1.52
CA GLY A 71 14.61 -0.53 0.88
C GLY A 71 13.33 -0.14 0.13
N GLY A 72 13.06 -0.83 -0.97
CA GLY A 72 11.85 -0.58 -1.76
C GLY A 72 11.73 -1.54 -2.94
N THR A 73 10.51 -1.67 -3.46
CA THR A 73 10.22 -2.43 -4.66
C THR A 73 10.21 -1.49 -5.87
N GLY A 74 10.89 -1.88 -6.93
CA GLY A 74 10.92 -1.15 -8.19
C GLY A 74 10.52 -2.02 -9.39
N VAL A 75 10.23 -1.33 -10.49
CA VAL A 75 10.27 -1.88 -11.85
C VAL A 75 11.54 -1.38 -12.50
N ALA A 76 12.28 -2.28 -13.13
CA ALA A 76 13.58 -1.99 -13.68
C ALA A 76 13.79 -2.70 -15.03
N VAL A 77 14.70 -2.18 -15.84
CA VAL A 77 15.17 -2.86 -17.04
C VAL A 77 16.52 -3.52 -16.75
N VAL A 78 16.68 -4.74 -17.21
CA VAL A 78 17.94 -5.49 -17.12
C VAL A 78 18.98 -4.84 -18.01
N GLU A 79 20.15 -4.47 -17.46
CA GLU A 79 21.32 -3.96 -18.18
C GLU A 79 22.38 -5.04 -18.41
N ASP A 80 22.57 -5.95 -17.43
CA ASP A 80 23.50 -7.09 -17.51
C ASP A 80 22.94 -8.28 -16.72
N SER A 81 23.30 -9.51 -17.10
CA SER A 81 22.81 -10.72 -16.44
C SER A 81 23.84 -11.86 -16.49
N ARG A 82 24.07 -12.47 -15.31
CA ARG A 82 24.73 -13.76 -15.17
C ARG A 82 23.78 -14.83 -14.61
N ALA A 83 22.48 -14.60 -14.75
CA ALA A 83 21.43 -15.50 -14.28
C ALA A 83 20.67 -16.11 -15.45
N PRO A 84 20.44 -17.44 -15.48
CA PRO A 84 19.61 -18.05 -16.50
C PRO A 84 18.19 -17.45 -16.54
N GLY A 85 17.66 -17.29 -17.73
CA GLY A 85 16.30 -16.79 -17.93
C GLY A 85 16.14 -15.27 -17.92
N PHE A 86 17.20 -14.49 -17.69
CA PHE A 86 17.19 -13.03 -17.77
C PHE A 86 18.20 -12.55 -18.79
N ALA A 87 17.83 -11.54 -19.61
CA ALA A 87 18.66 -10.94 -20.63
C ALA A 87 18.52 -9.41 -20.61
N PRO A 88 19.55 -8.67 -21.08
CA PRO A 88 19.46 -7.22 -21.27
C PRO A 88 18.21 -6.84 -22.09
N GLY A 89 17.50 -5.82 -21.61
CA GLY A 89 16.21 -5.37 -22.14
C GLY A 89 14.97 -6.00 -21.49
N ASP A 90 15.07 -7.08 -20.74
CA ASP A 90 13.95 -7.61 -19.96
C ASP A 90 13.48 -6.56 -18.93
N VAL A 91 12.17 -6.41 -18.78
CA VAL A 91 11.59 -5.58 -17.72
C VAL A 91 11.19 -6.47 -16.55
N VAL A 92 11.65 -6.10 -15.36
CA VAL A 92 11.48 -6.90 -14.14
C VAL A 92 10.95 -6.06 -12.98
N THR A 93 10.32 -6.71 -12.01
CA THR A 93 10.02 -6.12 -10.70
C THR A 93 10.75 -6.88 -9.60
N GLY A 94 11.23 -6.17 -8.60
CA GLY A 94 11.97 -6.74 -7.48
C GLY A 94 12.42 -5.71 -6.44
N PRO A 95 13.20 -6.12 -5.43
CA PRO A 95 13.65 -5.25 -4.33
C PRO A 95 14.82 -4.36 -4.76
N THR A 96 14.59 -3.44 -5.69
CA THR A 96 15.64 -2.55 -6.24
C THR A 96 16.27 -1.65 -5.19
N GLY A 97 15.57 -1.38 -4.08
CA GLY A 97 15.91 -0.27 -3.19
C GLY A 97 15.69 1.08 -3.87
N TRP A 98 15.92 2.15 -3.13
CA TRP A 98 15.81 3.52 -3.69
C TRP A 98 17.14 3.91 -4.32
N GLN A 99 17.37 3.42 -5.52
CA GLN A 99 18.60 3.65 -6.27
C GLN A 99 18.40 3.48 -7.78
N GLU A 100 19.27 4.06 -8.56
CA GLU A 100 19.20 4.01 -10.03
C GLU A 100 19.58 2.65 -10.58
N ARG A 101 20.58 1.99 -9.99
CA ARG A 101 21.05 0.66 -10.40
C ARG A 101 21.24 -0.25 -9.21
N SER A 102 20.90 -1.52 -9.39
CA SER A 102 21.05 -2.56 -8.36
C SER A 102 21.47 -3.88 -9.00
N ALA A 103 22.37 -4.62 -8.33
CA ALA A 103 22.62 -6.04 -8.64
C ALA A 103 21.74 -6.89 -7.71
N LEU A 104 20.90 -7.73 -8.28
CA LEU A 104 19.88 -8.49 -7.59
C LEU A 104 19.97 -9.97 -7.95
N LYS A 105 19.82 -10.86 -6.96
CA LYS A 105 19.69 -12.30 -7.22
C LYS A 105 18.42 -12.58 -8.02
N SER A 106 18.54 -13.40 -9.05
CA SER A 106 17.47 -13.74 -9.99
C SER A 106 16.18 -14.22 -9.30
N ARG A 107 16.30 -15.00 -8.23
CA ARG A 107 15.18 -15.52 -7.44
C ARG A 107 14.29 -14.44 -6.81
N HIS A 108 14.75 -13.20 -6.73
CA HIS A 108 13.98 -12.07 -6.20
C HIS A 108 13.32 -11.23 -7.30
N LEU A 109 13.55 -11.61 -8.56
CA LEU A 109 13.04 -10.90 -9.72
C LEU A 109 11.88 -11.65 -10.38
N ARG A 110 10.91 -10.90 -10.85
CA ARG A 110 9.84 -11.41 -11.70
C ARG A 110 9.77 -10.57 -12.98
N LYS A 111 9.81 -11.22 -14.14
CA LYS A 111 9.55 -10.54 -15.41
C LYS A 111 8.14 -9.98 -15.46
N VAL A 112 8.00 -8.81 -16.05
CA VAL A 112 6.71 -8.13 -16.20
C VAL A 112 6.50 -7.68 -17.64
N ASP A 113 5.26 -7.44 -18.02
CA ASP A 113 4.91 -6.94 -19.34
C ASP A 113 5.43 -5.51 -19.51
N ALA A 114 6.40 -5.35 -20.41
CA ALA A 114 7.03 -4.06 -20.72
C ALA A 114 6.10 -3.08 -21.44
N SER A 115 4.97 -3.54 -21.98
CA SER A 115 3.98 -2.69 -22.65
C SER A 115 3.08 -1.93 -21.68
N LEU A 116 3.02 -2.39 -20.41
CA LEU A 116 2.22 -1.77 -19.37
C LEU A 116 3.03 -0.73 -18.60
N ASP A 117 2.32 0.29 -18.12
CA ASP A 117 2.93 1.31 -17.27
C ASP A 117 3.55 0.67 -16.00
N PRO A 118 4.82 0.99 -15.65
CA PRO A 118 5.46 0.52 -14.42
C PRO A 118 4.64 0.73 -13.14
N ALA A 119 3.84 1.80 -13.06
CA ALA A 119 2.99 2.07 -11.92
C ALA A 119 1.90 1.00 -11.70
N LEU A 120 1.42 0.34 -12.76
CA LEU A 120 0.48 -0.78 -12.62
C LEU A 120 1.15 -1.98 -11.96
N HIS A 121 2.40 -2.29 -12.33
CA HIS A 121 3.15 -3.38 -11.73
C HIS A 121 3.51 -3.13 -10.27
N LEU A 122 3.73 -1.86 -9.89
CA LEU A 122 4.03 -1.44 -8.51
C LEU A 122 2.77 -1.31 -7.64
N GLY A 123 1.67 -0.87 -8.24
CA GLY A 123 0.39 -0.65 -7.56
C GLY A 123 -0.52 -1.86 -7.61
N LEU A 124 -1.33 -1.93 -8.67
CA LEU A 124 -2.40 -2.92 -8.80
C LEU A 124 -1.89 -4.37 -8.88
N PHE A 125 -0.86 -4.62 -9.69
CA PHE A 125 -0.28 -5.97 -9.85
C PHE A 125 0.84 -6.25 -8.84
N GLY A 126 1.17 -5.27 -8.00
CA GLY A 126 2.13 -5.36 -6.91
C GLY A 126 1.48 -5.68 -5.56
N THR A 127 2.24 -5.44 -4.50
CA THR A 127 1.81 -5.74 -3.13
C THR A 127 0.50 -5.04 -2.75
N ASN A 128 0.27 -3.80 -3.20
CA ASN A 128 -0.93 -3.03 -2.83
C ASN A 128 -2.23 -3.68 -3.35
N GLY A 129 -2.27 -4.00 -4.66
CA GLY A 129 -3.44 -4.63 -5.26
C GLY A 129 -3.67 -6.05 -4.77
N LEU A 130 -2.61 -6.84 -4.62
CA LEU A 130 -2.69 -8.19 -4.04
C LEU A 130 -3.18 -8.14 -2.58
N THR A 131 -2.74 -7.16 -1.80
CA THR A 131 -3.24 -6.94 -0.43
C THR A 131 -4.73 -6.58 -0.43
N ALA A 132 -5.16 -5.72 -1.33
CA ALA A 132 -6.57 -5.38 -1.48
C ALA A 132 -7.41 -6.59 -1.89
N TYR A 133 -6.96 -7.34 -2.88
CA TYR A 133 -7.63 -8.52 -3.41
C TYR A 133 -7.82 -9.60 -2.34
N PHE A 134 -6.72 -10.10 -1.78
CA PHE A 134 -6.78 -11.19 -0.81
C PHE A 134 -7.35 -10.75 0.54
N GLY A 135 -7.00 -9.55 1.01
CA GLY A 135 -7.55 -9.03 2.25
C GLY A 135 -9.06 -8.88 2.20
N LEU A 136 -9.61 -8.39 1.10
CA LEU A 136 -11.06 -8.26 0.99
C LEU A 136 -11.74 -9.61 0.70
N LEU A 137 -11.29 -10.35 -0.32
CA LEU A 137 -12.01 -11.53 -0.81
C LEU A 137 -11.79 -12.78 0.04
N GLU A 138 -10.61 -12.95 0.63
CA GLU A 138 -10.28 -14.14 1.42
C GLU A 138 -10.45 -13.96 2.92
N VAL A 139 -10.15 -12.77 3.44
CA VAL A 139 -10.28 -12.47 4.87
C VAL A 139 -11.62 -11.80 5.16
N GLY A 140 -11.96 -10.75 4.41
CA GLY A 140 -13.23 -10.02 4.53
C GLY A 140 -14.44 -10.80 4.08
N ARG A 141 -14.33 -11.53 2.97
CA ARG A 141 -15.40 -12.36 2.36
C ARG A 141 -16.73 -11.62 2.25
N PRO A 142 -16.78 -10.46 1.60
CA PRO A 142 -18.00 -9.70 1.47
C PRO A 142 -19.02 -10.45 0.61
N ARG A 143 -20.31 -10.19 0.87
CA ARG A 143 -21.42 -10.72 0.07
C ARG A 143 -22.22 -9.56 -0.52
N ALA A 144 -22.81 -9.76 -1.67
CA ALA A 144 -23.69 -8.76 -2.28
C ALA A 144 -24.75 -8.26 -1.30
N GLY A 145 -25.00 -6.95 -1.32
CA GLY A 145 -25.92 -6.27 -0.40
C GLY A 145 -25.33 -5.90 0.98
N GLN A 146 -24.14 -6.40 1.33
CA GLN A 146 -23.47 -6.04 2.58
C GLN A 146 -22.85 -4.64 2.51
N THR A 147 -22.69 -4.00 3.67
CA THR A 147 -21.96 -2.74 3.81
C THR A 147 -20.49 -3.00 4.12
N VAL A 148 -19.62 -2.55 3.22
CA VAL A 148 -18.16 -2.55 3.37
C VAL A 148 -17.68 -1.14 3.68
N VAL A 149 -16.96 -0.97 4.78
CA VAL A 149 -16.30 0.30 5.11
C VAL A 149 -14.80 0.14 4.97
N VAL A 150 -14.13 1.13 4.38
CA VAL A 150 -12.69 1.11 4.13
C VAL A 150 -12.05 2.34 4.76
N SER A 151 -11.11 2.17 5.67
CA SER A 151 -10.29 3.28 6.18
C SER A 151 -9.09 3.57 5.27
N ALA A 152 -8.57 4.80 5.29
CA ALA A 152 -7.61 5.30 4.31
C ALA A 152 -8.04 4.96 2.87
N ALA A 153 -9.33 5.18 2.57
CA ALA A 153 -9.98 4.70 1.37
C ALA A 153 -9.37 5.27 0.07
N ALA A 154 -8.82 6.47 0.10
CA ALA A 154 -8.13 7.06 -1.05
C ALA A 154 -6.65 6.68 -1.15
N GLY A 155 -6.11 5.84 -0.24
CA GLY A 155 -4.72 5.40 -0.25
C GLY A 155 -4.44 4.22 -1.17
N SER A 156 -3.19 3.75 -1.18
CA SER A 156 -2.67 2.73 -2.11
C SER A 156 -3.47 1.42 -2.14
N VAL A 157 -3.91 0.94 -0.99
CA VAL A 157 -4.72 -0.29 -0.86
C VAL A 157 -6.21 0.05 -0.90
N GLY A 158 -6.62 1.08 -0.14
CA GLY A 158 -8.03 1.38 0.11
C GLY A 158 -8.85 1.67 -1.15
N HIS A 159 -8.29 2.41 -2.12
CA HIS A 159 -8.99 2.74 -3.36
C HIS A 159 -9.26 1.51 -4.24
N ILE A 160 -8.43 0.47 -4.12
CA ILE A 160 -8.63 -0.81 -4.82
C ILE A 160 -9.67 -1.64 -4.08
N VAL A 161 -9.57 -1.74 -2.74
CA VAL A 161 -10.52 -2.48 -1.89
C VAL A 161 -11.95 -2.05 -2.16
N GLY A 162 -12.22 -0.74 -2.16
CA GLY A 162 -13.58 -0.25 -2.37
C GLY A 162 -14.13 -0.60 -3.74
N GLN A 163 -13.34 -0.50 -4.79
CA GLN A 163 -13.76 -0.85 -6.14
C GLN A 163 -14.02 -2.37 -6.27
N ILE A 164 -13.18 -3.22 -5.65
CA ILE A 164 -13.44 -4.68 -5.59
C ILE A 164 -14.73 -4.96 -4.81
N ALA A 165 -15.00 -4.26 -3.72
CA ALA A 165 -16.23 -4.40 -2.95
C ALA A 165 -17.46 -3.96 -3.76
N LYS A 166 -17.37 -2.86 -4.53
CA LYS A 166 -18.43 -2.45 -5.47
C LYS A 166 -18.72 -3.53 -6.50
N ARG A 167 -17.68 -4.10 -7.07
CA ARG A 167 -17.77 -5.23 -8.00
C ARG A 167 -18.46 -6.46 -7.41
N ALA A 168 -18.23 -6.71 -6.11
CA ALA A 168 -18.90 -7.78 -5.35
C ALA A 168 -20.36 -7.46 -4.98
N GLY A 169 -20.91 -6.33 -5.46
CA GLY A 169 -22.29 -5.92 -5.21
C GLY A 169 -22.54 -5.34 -3.82
N CYS A 170 -21.50 -4.85 -3.14
CA CYS A 170 -21.62 -4.27 -1.81
C CYS A 170 -21.95 -2.78 -1.86
N ARG A 171 -22.57 -2.28 -0.79
CA ARG A 171 -22.54 -0.88 -0.43
C ARG A 171 -21.16 -0.54 0.14
N VAL A 172 -20.51 0.50 -0.38
CA VAL A 172 -19.13 0.85 0.00
C VAL A 172 -19.07 2.26 0.57
N VAL A 173 -18.51 2.38 1.77
CA VAL A 173 -18.28 3.66 2.45
C VAL A 173 -16.78 3.85 2.66
N GLY A 174 -16.24 4.97 2.16
CA GLY A 174 -14.84 5.34 2.32
C GLY A 174 -14.64 6.27 3.52
N VAL A 175 -13.53 6.09 4.26
CA VAL A 175 -13.06 7.07 5.24
C VAL A 175 -11.73 7.65 4.74
N ALA A 176 -11.70 8.96 4.55
CA ALA A 176 -10.54 9.69 4.01
C ALA A 176 -10.23 10.93 4.84
N GLY A 177 -9.14 11.64 4.53
CA GLY A 177 -8.64 12.76 5.35
C GLY A 177 -8.83 14.14 4.74
N SER A 178 -9.65 14.28 3.68
CA SER A 178 -10.08 15.57 3.12
C SER A 178 -11.35 15.41 2.29
N GLU A 179 -12.05 16.52 2.07
CA GLU A 179 -13.27 16.54 1.24
C GLU A 179 -12.97 16.17 -0.21
N GLU A 180 -11.86 16.64 -0.78
CA GLU A 180 -11.47 16.33 -2.16
C GLU A 180 -11.28 14.82 -2.35
N LYS A 181 -10.70 14.15 -1.32
CA LYS A 181 -10.56 12.69 -1.34
C LYS A 181 -11.90 11.99 -1.21
N CYS A 182 -12.79 12.49 -0.38
CA CYS A 182 -14.14 11.95 -0.26
C CYS A 182 -14.91 12.09 -1.58
N GLN A 183 -14.81 13.24 -2.22
CA GLN A 183 -15.45 13.50 -3.52
C GLN A 183 -14.88 12.57 -4.61
N LEU A 184 -13.55 12.44 -4.70
CA LEU A 184 -12.91 11.50 -5.65
C LEU A 184 -13.40 10.06 -5.46
N LEU A 185 -13.54 9.60 -4.22
CA LEU A 185 -14.03 8.24 -3.93
C LEU A 185 -15.44 8.02 -4.48
N VAL A 186 -16.34 9.00 -4.31
CA VAL A 186 -17.73 8.90 -4.76
C VAL A 186 -17.84 9.11 -6.27
N ASP A 187 -17.30 10.20 -6.78
CA ASP A 187 -17.56 10.65 -8.15
C ASP A 187 -16.78 9.83 -9.20
N GLU A 188 -15.55 9.38 -8.84
CA GLU A 188 -14.68 8.73 -9.79
C GLU A 188 -14.51 7.23 -9.56
N LEU A 189 -14.54 6.78 -8.29
CA LEU A 189 -14.30 5.38 -7.91
C LEU A 189 -15.56 4.62 -7.52
N GLY A 190 -16.73 5.28 -7.56
CA GLY A 190 -18.04 4.65 -7.42
C GLY A 190 -18.39 4.18 -6.01
N PHE A 191 -17.76 4.75 -4.98
CA PHE A 191 -18.19 4.54 -3.59
C PHE A 191 -19.58 5.14 -3.38
N ASP A 192 -20.40 4.50 -2.54
CA ASP A 192 -21.76 4.98 -2.27
C ASP A 192 -21.77 6.18 -1.31
N ALA A 193 -20.75 6.31 -0.48
CA ALA A 193 -20.52 7.46 0.40
C ALA A 193 -19.04 7.53 0.81
N ALA A 194 -18.61 8.71 1.23
CA ALA A 194 -17.31 8.90 1.85
C ALA A 194 -17.42 9.91 3.00
N VAL A 195 -16.55 9.77 4.01
CA VAL A 195 -16.59 10.60 5.21
C VAL A 195 -15.17 11.08 5.55
N ASN A 196 -15.07 12.38 5.82
CA ASN A 196 -13.81 12.98 6.25
C ASN A 196 -13.62 12.82 7.76
N TYR A 197 -12.62 12.00 8.17
CA TYR A 197 -12.38 11.73 9.58
C TYR A 197 -11.77 12.91 10.37
N LYS A 198 -11.36 13.98 9.69
CA LYS A 198 -10.76 15.16 10.32
C LYS A 198 -11.79 16.23 10.73
N THR A 199 -13.05 16.07 10.33
CA THR A 199 -14.10 17.02 10.72
C THR A 199 -14.61 16.73 12.14
N PRO A 200 -15.04 17.75 12.88
CA PRO A 200 -15.64 17.55 14.21
C PRO A 200 -16.89 16.66 14.18
N GLU A 201 -17.65 16.69 13.07
CA GLU A 201 -18.88 15.96 12.85
C GLU A 201 -18.66 14.51 12.37
N PHE A 202 -17.44 14.04 12.30
CA PHE A 202 -17.08 12.72 11.75
C PHE A 202 -17.98 11.59 12.25
N ARG A 203 -18.22 11.53 13.56
CA ARG A 203 -19.02 10.42 14.15
C ARG A 203 -20.46 10.41 13.65
N ASP A 204 -21.07 11.58 13.51
CA ASP A 204 -22.46 11.70 13.04
C ASP A 204 -22.56 11.45 11.55
N GLN A 205 -21.62 12.00 10.76
CA GLN A 205 -21.51 11.72 9.32
C GLN A 205 -21.24 10.24 9.05
N PHE A 206 -20.37 9.60 9.84
CA PHE A 206 -20.06 8.17 9.72
C PHE A 206 -21.28 7.30 10.04
N ARG A 207 -22.06 7.70 11.04
CA ARG A 207 -23.35 7.06 11.37
C ARG A 207 -24.36 7.20 10.24
N ALA A 208 -24.50 8.38 9.69
CA ALA A 208 -25.41 8.64 8.56
C ALA A 208 -25.00 7.89 7.28
N ALA A 209 -23.69 7.78 7.02
CA ALA A 209 -23.16 7.04 5.88
C ALA A 209 -23.34 5.51 6.01
N THR A 210 -23.49 5.00 7.22
CA THR A 210 -23.65 3.57 7.52
C THR A 210 -25.00 3.27 8.22
N PRO A 211 -26.17 3.57 7.58
CA PRO A 211 -27.47 3.40 8.24
C PRO A 211 -27.72 1.95 8.67
N ASP A 212 -27.35 0.99 7.85
CA ASP A 212 -27.50 -0.46 8.08
C ASP A 212 -26.30 -1.07 8.83
N ARG A 213 -25.49 -0.22 9.49
CA ARG A 213 -24.26 -0.61 10.19
C ARG A 213 -23.19 -1.19 9.24
N ILE A 214 -22.26 -2.00 9.74
CA ILE A 214 -21.06 -2.45 8.99
C ILE A 214 -20.94 -3.97 9.04
N ASP A 215 -20.92 -4.59 7.87
CA ASP A 215 -20.69 -6.05 7.75
C ASP A 215 -19.21 -6.39 7.61
N VAL A 216 -18.47 -5.58 6.84
CA VAL A 216 -17.03 -5.73 6.67
C VAL A 216 -16.35 -4.38 6.88
N TYR A 217 -15.40 -4.33 7.79
CA TYR A 217 -14.52 -3.18 7.94
C TYR A 217 -13.09 -3.54 7.53
N PHE A 218 -12.60 -2.88 6.49
CA PHE A 218 -11.22 -3.04 6.01
C PHE A 218 -10.35 -1.96 6.65
N ASP A 219 -9.54 -2.36 7.62
CA ASP A 219 -8.75 -1.46 8.45
C ASP A 219 -7.32 -1.30 7.97
N ASN A 220 -7.02 -0.12 7.43
CA ASN A 220 -5.67 0.32 7.08
C ASN A 220 -5.06 1.22 8.16
N THR A 221 -5.84 1.72 9.13
CA THR A 221 -5.45 2.83 9.98
C THR A 221 -5.33 2.49 11.46
N GLY A 222 -6.21 1.63 11.99
CA GLY A 222 -6.33 1.46 13.43
C GLY A 222 -6.91 2.69 14.15
N GLY A 223 -6.57 2.87 15.42
CA GLY A 223 -6.86 4.06 16.21
C GLY A 223 -8.34 4.42 16.33
N ALA A 224 -8.64 5.73 16.30
CA ALA A 224 -10.00 6.26 16.52
C ALA A 224 -11.01 5.87 15.43
N ILE A 225 -10.53 5.63 14.19
CA ILE A 225 -11.41 5.19 13.10
C ILE A 225 -11.84 3.74 13.33
N LEU A 226 -10.91 2.86 13.72
CA LEU A 226 -11.24 1.49 14.13
C LEU A 226 -12.21 1.47 15.30
N GLU A 227 -12.00 2.32 16.34
CA GLU A 227 -12.93 2.44 17.46
C GLU A 227 -14.34 2.80 16.98
N SER A 228 -14.46 3.79 16.10
CA SER A 228 -15.76 4.20 15.55
C SER A 228 -16.43 3.09 14.75
N ALA A 229 -15.66 2.31 13.98
CA ALA A 229 -16.16 1.17 13.23
C ALA A 229 -16.64 0.04 14.13
N LEU A 230 -15.89 -0.30 15.20
CA LEU A 230 -16.25 -1.35 16.16
C LEU A 230 -17.64 -1.14 16.77
N PHE A 231 -18.00 0.09 17.15
CA PHE A 231 -19.32 0.42 17.68
C PHE A 231 -20.45 0.27 16.64
N ARG A 232 -20.09 0.16 15.36
CA ARG A 232 -21.04 0.07 14.26
C ARG A 232 -21.06 -1.30 13.56
N MET A 233 -20.28 -2.26 14.03
CA MET A 233 -20.28 -3.62 13.44
C MET A 233 -21.63 -4.30 13.59
N ASN A 234 -22.09 -4.95 12.53
CA ASN A 234 -23.22 -5.89 12.58
C ASN A 234 -22.84 -7.18 13.32
N THR A 235 -23.84 -7.91 13.78
CA THR A 235 -23.63 -9.27 14.25
C THR A 235 -23.02 -10.14 13.16
N PHE A 236 -21.99 -10.92 13.49
CA PHE A 236 -21.15 -11.69 12.56
C PHE A 236 -20.35 -10.82 11.57
N GLY A 237 -20.16 -9.54 11.89
CA GLY A 237 -19.29 -8.65 11.12
C GLY A 237 -17.83 -9.14 11.10
N ARG A 238 -17.07 -8.64 10.14
CA ARG A 238 -15.66 -9.00 9.95
C ARG A 238 -14.81 -7.77 9.87
N ILE A 239 -13.71 -7.76 10.62
CA ILE A 239 -12.71 -6.70 10.59
C ILE A 239 -11.44 -7.30 10.00
N VAL A 240 -11.00 -6.75 8.87
CA VAL A 240 -9.76 -7.11 8.18
C VAL A 240 -8.67 -6.16 8.62
N CYS A 241 -7.76 -6.60 9.47
CA CYS A 241 -6.62 -5.79 9.93
C CYS A 241 -5.48 -5.86 8.91
N CYS A 242 -5.38 -4.84 8.08
CA CYS A 242 -4.39 -4.70 7.02
C CYS A 242 -3.19 -3.86 7.46
N GLY A 243 -3.42 -2.79 8.21
CA GLY A 243 -2.38 -1.88 8.67
C GLY A 243 -2.82 -1.02 9.85
N ALA A 244 -1.87 -0.29 10.41
CA ALA A 244 -2.08 0.60 11.55
C ALA A 244 -1.38 1.95 11.31
N VAL A 245 -1.67 2.58 10.15
CA VAL A 245 -0.96 3.79 9.68
C VAL A 245 -1.01 4.92 10.71
N SER A 246 -2.07 5.02 11.52
CA SER A 246 -2.17 6.00 12.60
C SER A 246 -1.06 5.86 13.66
N ALA A 247 -0.37 4.71 13.71
CA ALA A 247 0.71 4.43 14.67
C ALA A 247 2.11 4.44 14.01
N TYR A 248 2.23 4.77 12.71
CA TYR A 248 3.51 4.65 12.00
C TYR A 248 4.40 5.87 12.08
N ASP A 249 3.90 7.06 12.34
CA ASP A 249 4.69 8.29 12.23
C ASP A 249 4.89 9.02 13.57
N GLY A 250 5.48 8.29 14.53
CA GLY A 250 6.08 8.90 15.72
C GLY A 250 5.14 9.43 16.79
N ALA A 251 3.83 9.33 16.61
CA ALA A 251 2.91 9.58 17.72
C ALA A 251 2.99 8.43 18.72
N PRO A 252 3.07 8.68 20.04
CA PRO A 252 2.85 7.62 20.99
C PRO A 252 1.50 6.98 20.65
N PRO A 253 1.38 5.64 20.71
CA PRO A 253 0.14 4.99 20.37
C PRO A 253 -0.96 5.64 21.19
N ALA A 254 -1.91 6.29 20.51
CA ALA A 254 -3.15 6.71 21.16
C ALA A 254 -3.69 5.50 21.90
N ALA A 255 -4.27 5.71 23.07
CA ALA A 255 -4.94 4.61 23.76
C ALA A 255 -5.78 3.84 22.75
N GLY A 256 -5.53 2.55 22.62
CA GLY A 256 -6.18 1.72 21.60
C GLY A 256 -7.71 1.76 21.76
N PRO A 257 -8.44 1.21 20.77
CA PRO A 257 -9.90 1.22 20.83
C PRO A 257 -10.40 0.56 22.11
N ARG A 258 -11.28 1.27 22.85
CA ARG A 258 -11.78 0.82 24.16
C ARG A 258 -12.80 -0.28 23.99
N GLY A 259 -12.83 -1.20 24.94
CA GLY A 259 -13.88 -2.23 25.04
C GLY A 259 -13.84 -3.27 23.92
N VAL A 260 -12.73 -3.45 23.22
CA VAL A 260 -12.61 -4.36 22.06
C VAL A 260 -13.14 -5.76 22.38
N PRO A 261 -12.71 -6.47 23.45
CA PRO A 261 -13.22 -7.82 23.73
C PRO A 261 -14.75 -7.87 23.88
N GLY A 262 -15.31 -6.92 24.61
CA GLY A 262 -16.76 -6.85 24.84
C GLY A 262 -17.56 -6.58 23.57
N LEU A 263 -17.07 -5.69 22.71
CA LEU A 263 -17.71 -5.38 21.42
C LEU A 263 -17.65 -6.58 20.45
N LEU A 264 -16.53 -7.31 20.44
CA LEU A 264 -16.40 -8.53 19.63
C LEU A 264 -17.36 -9.61 20.11
N VAL A 265 -17.47 -9.83 21.44
CA VAL A 265 -18.38 -10.83 22.04
C VAL A 265 -19.83 -10.48 21.75
N ASN A 266 -20.26 -9.23 22.04
CA ASN A 266 -21.66 -8.82 21.91
C ASN A 266 -22.20 -8.95 20.48
N ASN A 267 -21.37 -8.66 19.47
CA ASN A 267 -21.76 -8.73 18.07
C ASN A 267 -21.17 -9.95 17.35
N GLN A 268 -20.50 -10.85 18.06
CA GLN A 268 -19.87 -12.06 17.49
C GLN A 268 -18.98 -11.71 16.28
N VAL A 269 -18.22 -10.61 16.39
CA VAL A 269 -17.37 -10.08 15.32
C VAL A 269 -16.07 -10.88 15.23
N ARG A 270 -15.66 -11.23 14.01
CA ARG A 270 -14.31 -11.74 13.74
C ARG A 270 -13.39 -10.60 13.37
N MET A 271 -12.27 -10.48 14.07
CA MET A 271 -11.19 -9.53 13.76
C MET A 271 -9.93 -10.32 13.42
N GLU A 272 -9.43 -10.17 12.19
CA GLU A 272 -8.34 -11.00 11.66
C GLU A 272 -7.28 -10.16 10.97
N GLY A 273 -6.01 -10.33 11.38
CA GLY A 273 -4.84 -9.79 10.69
C GLY A 273 -4.31 -10.76 9.64
N PHE A 274 -3.68 -10.23 8.61
CA PHE A 274 -3.04 -11.04 7.57
C PHE A 274 -1.78 -10.36 7.00
N LEU A 275 -0.89 -11.18 6.47
CA LEU A 275 0.17 -10.74 5.58
C LEU A 275 -0.11 -11.32 4.19
N VAL A 276 -0.01 -10.51 3.16
CA VAL A 276 -0.31 -10.92 1.79
C VAL A 276 0.54 -12.11 1.32
N PHE A 277 1.74 -12.26 1.84
CA PHE A 277 2.65 -13.38 1.53
C PHE A 277 2.05 -14.77 1.78
N ARG A 278 1.05 -14.86 2.66
CA ARG A 278 0.26 -16.09 2.89
C ARG A 278 -0.39 -16.64 1.62
N PHE A 279 -0.59 -15.81 0.62
CA PHE A 279 -1.31 -16.15 -0.61
C PHE A 279 -0.41 -16.16 -1.86
N ALA A 280 0.92 -16.28 -1.66
CA ALA A 280 1.91 -16.12 -2.73
C ALA A 280 1.72 -17.10 -3.91
N ASP A 281 1.23 -18.29 -3.63
CA ASP A 281 0.91 -19.33 -4.62
C ASP A 281 -0.25 -18.97 -5.57
N ARG A 282 -1.06 -17.95 -5.21
CA ARG A 282 -2.23 -17.51 -5.98
C ARG A 282 -2.05 -16.12 -6.61
N TYR A 283 -0.87 -15.53 -6.51
CA TYR A 283 -0.64 -14.16 -7.00
C TYR A 283 -0.90 -13.98 -8.48
N ASP A 284 -0.49 -14.95 -9.31
CA ASP A 284 -0.61 -14.81 -10.77
C ASP A 284 -2.07 -14.89 -11.22
N ALA A 285 -2.86 -15.77 -10.63
CA ALA A 285 -4.31 -15.83 -10.88
C ALA A 285 -5.01 -14.53 -10.47
N ALA A 286 -4.64 -13.95 -9.31
CA ALA A 286 -5.20 -12.67 -8.86
C ALA A 286 -4.82 -11.52 -9.79
N ARG A 287 -3.58 -11.49 -10.29
CA ARG A 287 -3.13 -10.48 -11.28
C ARG A 287 -3.90 -10.57 -12.58
N GLU A 288 -4.07 -11.78 -13.10
CA GLU A 288 -4.83 -12.03 -14.32
C GLU A 288 -6.30 -11.56 -14.18
N GLU A 289 -6.94 -11.90 -13.07
CA GLU A 289 -8.30 -11.48 -12.81
C GLU A 289 -8.42 -9.95 -12.71
N MET A 290 -7.53 -9.30 -11.95
CA MET A 290 -7.49 -7.83 -11.84
C MET A 290 -7.17 -7.15 -13.18
N ALA A 291 -6.31 -7.73 -14.01
CA ALA A 291 -6.03 -7.22 -15.36
C ALA A 291 -7.29 -7.26 -16.22
N GLY A 292 -8.07 -8.33 -16.14
CA GLY A 292 -9.38 -8.42 -16.79
C GLY A 292 -10.35 -7.32 -16.31
N TRP A 293 -10.37 -6.99 -15.03
CA TRP A 293 -11.21 -5.90 -14.51
C TRP A 293 -10.80 -4.52 -15.03
N VAL A 294 -9.49 -4.27 -15.11
CA VAL A 294 -8.97 -3.01 -15.71
C VAL A 294 -9.35 -2.92 -17.18
N ALA A 295 -9.14 -4.01 -17.95
CA ALA A 295 -9.44 -4.03 -19.38
C ALA A 295 -10.94 -3.75 -19.67
N ARG A 296 -11.83 -4.12 -18.77
CA ARG A 296 -13.28 -3.81 -18.87
C ARG A 296 -13.68 -2.48 -18.25
N GLY A 297 -12.73 -1.69 -17.72
CA GLY A 297 -13.00 -0.43 -17.04
C GLY A 297 -13.70 -0.56 -15.68
N GLU A 298 -13.73 -1.78 -15.12
CA GLU A 298 -14.38 -2.08 -13.84
C GLU A 298 -13.51 -1.74 -12.63
N LEU A 299 -12.21 -1.52 -12.85
CA LEU A 299 -11.24 -1.10 -11.84
C LEU A 299 -10.33 -0.02 -12.41
N LYS A 300 -10.26 1.10 -11.70
CA LYS A 300 -9.52 2.31 -12.09
C LYS A 300 -8.42 2.60 -11.07
N PRO A 301 -7.20 2.07 -11.25
CA PRO A 301 -6.10 2.36 -10.34
C PRO A 301 -5.74 3.85 -10.37
N ARG A 302 -5.40 4.39 -9.20
CA ARG A 302 -4.94 5.79 -9.04
C ARG A 302 -3.48 5.80 -8.61
N VAL A 303 -2.75 6.78 -9.11
CA VAL A 303 -1.31 6.94 -8.87
C VAL A 303 -1.01 8.39 -8.55
N SER A 304 -0.19 8.62 -7.52
CA SER A 304 0.49 9.89 -7.29
C SER A 304 1.93 9.74 -7.73
N GLU A 305 2.35 10.51 -8.72
CA GLU A 305 3.66 10.41 -9.35
C GLU A 305 4.60 11.52 -8.90
N TYR A 306 5.86 11.15 -8.68
CA TYR A 306 6.99 12.02 -8.44
C TYR A 306 8.08 11.69 -9.47
N HIS A 307 8.89 12.66 -9.87
CA HIS A 307 9.91 12.48 -10.92
C HIS A 307 11.30 12.81 -10.38
N GLY A 308 12.23 11.90 -10.60
CA GLY A 308 13.60 11.93 -10.08
C GLY A 308 13.74 11.18 -8.76
N LEU A 309 14.81 10.38 -8.65
CA LEU A 309 15.11 9.59 -7.45
C LEU A 309 15.18 10.44 -6.17
N GLU A 310 15.66 11.67 -6.28
CA GLU A 310 15.78 12.65 -5.20
C GLU A 310 14.43 13.06 -4.58
N GLN A 311 13.31 12.81 -5.29
CA GLN A 311 11.97 13.08 -4.78
C GLN A 311 11.43 11.95 -3.88
N ALA A 312 12.10 10.80 -3.80
CA ALA A 312 11.61 9.68 -3.00
C ALA A 312 11.42 10.01 -1.51
N PRO A 313 12.32 10.74 -0.82
CA PRO A 313 12.09 11.21 0.53
C PRO A 313 10.85 12.10 0.67
N GLN A 314 10.68 13.07 -0.24
CA GLN A 314 9.50 13.97 -0.21
C GLN A 314 8.20 13.21 -0.47
N ALA A 315 8.19 12.29 -1.45
CA ALA A 315 7.05 11.42 -1.72
C ALA A 315 6.64 10.59 -0.49
N PHE A 316 7.61 10.17 0.32
CA PHE A 316 7.34 9.41 1.53
C PHE A 316 6.76 10.29 2.65
N VAL A 317 7.29 11.48 2.86
CA VAL A 317 6.72 12.47 3.79
C VAL A 317 5.30 12.83 3.38
N ASP A 318 5.06 13.07 2.09
CA ASP A 318 3.74 13.42 1.56
C ASP A 318 2.72 12.28 1.72
N LEU A 319 3.16 11.03 1.52
CA LEU A 319 2.31 9.86 1.74
C LEU A 319 1.87 9.77 3.20
N LEU A 320 2.80 9.88 4.16
CA LEU A 320 2.50 9.78 5.59
C LEU A 320 1.65 10.96 6.09
N ALA A 321 1.86 12.15 5.53
CA ALA A 321 1.02 13.31 5.79
C ALA A 321 -0.38 13.21 5.14
N GLY A 322 -0.63 12.15 4.36
CA GLY A 322 -1.91 11.95 3.67
C GLY A 322 -2.14 12.94 2.52
N ARG A 323 -1.10 13.43 1.85
CA ARG A 323 -1.21 14.32 0.68
C ARG A 323 -1.36 13.56 -0.64
N THR A 324 -1.05 12.26 -0.68
CA THR A 324 -1.12 11.43 -1.89
C THR A 324 -2.47 10.72 -2.05
N VAL A 325 -2.78 10.29 -3.27
CA VAL A 325 -3.96 9.49 -3.64
C VAL A 325 -3.50 8.26 -4.42
N GLY A 326 -4.08 7.11 -4.13
CA GLY A 326 -3.71 5.86 -4.79
C GLY A 326 -2.30 5.39 -4.45
N THR A 327 -1.66 4.70 -5.38
CA THR A 327 -0.27 4.25 -5.22
C THR A 327 0.70 5.41 -5.42
N THR A 328 1.63 5.60 -4.50
CA THR A 328 2.70 6.59 -4.65
C THR A 328 3.88 5.96 -5.38
N VAL A 329 4.26 6.55 -6.50
CA VAL A 329 5.32 6.07 -7.39
C VAL A 329 6.32 7.19 -7.65
N VAL A 330 7.59 6.85 -7.63
CA VAL A 330 8.69 7.73 -8.07
C VAL A 330 9.25 7.18 -9.38
N ARG A 331 9.16 7.99 -10.46
CA ARG A 331 9.81 7.70 -11.74
C ARG A 331 11.28 8.03 -11.60
N VAL A 332 12.14 7.04 -11.79
CA VAL A 332 13.59 7.19 -11.76
C VAL A 332 14.05 7.31 -13.23
N ASN A 333 14.55 8.44 -13.62
CA ASN A 333 14.91 8.72 -15.02
C ASN A 333 16.14 7.96 -15.49
#